data_c94c7d4d0853aaaa89bcc7f5f46e6d0d
#
_entry.id   c94c7d4d0853aaaa89bcc7f5f46e6d0d
#
_cell.length_a   1.000
_cell.length_b   1.000
_cell.length_c   1.000
_cell.angle_alpha   90.00
_cell.angle_beta   90.00
_cell.angle_gamma   90.00
#
_symmetry.space_group_name_H-M   'P 1'
#
loop_
_entity.id
_entity.type
_entity.pdbx_description
1 polymer ?
#
loop_
_entity_poly.entity_id
_entity_poly.type
_entity_poly.pdbx_seq_one_letter_code
_entity_poly.pdbx_strand_id
1 'polypeptide(L)'
;MSQDLGAKVRTSILALQGRQAVIMAVNVVVGVILARKLGPAVFGLYGIATFCLSLITMATDFGIGGSLVQRKGVFGEHEVSVVFTLQTGISVAAATLVWILAPLSLSIYRQAPHELVWIIRSLSLSILLSPIGTTARLQLEREIQFHKIATIDISGMVVSNAVILGMVYSGMGVWSFVAGNIANALATTFGAWLVIRYRPRFVIDWKLVRELLSFGIFFQFGNITNEAAGWIIPLIAGASLGPAAVGLLTWASSNARRPLMVVDNVMRVAFPHFSRLQEHPEELGRQVGLYFRRLLLLCFAWTFLSILLGAPMTHLVYTDKWMPGLLALQLFAFGLALDVVNWVGGMTLNAVGGVKDTAKWTLTKSILAICGAFLGLHLWGINGIPLASIVASLISGTGILFHLRKRIPIHFPDLWMPSIPFLLAGLAYLPFWFLGGGARLAGGWCIGVGMIGWTAWKGYKEFSGGRIAVKTEQGGDLVG
;
A
#
# COMPACT_ATOMS: atom_id res chain seq x y z
N MET A 1 21.77 20.44 23.15
CA MET A 1 20.33 20.27 22.84
C MET A 1 20.06 19.84 21.39
N SER A 2 20.70 20.41 20.36
CA SER A 2 20.49 20.00 18.96
C SER A 2 21.05 18.62 18.59
N GLN A 3 22.19 18.23 19.10
CA GLN A 3 22.80 16.92 18.83
C GLN A 3 22.01 15.76 19.46
N ASP A 4 21.46 15.96 20.65
CA ASP A 4 20.65 14.95 21.35
C ASP A 4 19.29 14.73 20.64
N LEU A 5 18.71 15.80 20.08
CA LEU A 5 17.49 15.70 19.25
C LEU A 5 17.77 14.95 17.93
N GLY A 6 18.88 15.22 17.28
CA GLY A 6 19.30 14.51 16.08
C GLY A 6 19.53 13.02 16.30
N ALA A 7 20.17 12.65 17.42
CA ALA A 7 20.36 11.26 17.80
C ALA A 7 19.02 10.55 18.09
N LYS A 8 18.10 11.17 18.82
CA LYS A 8 16.76 10.63 19.08
C LYS A 8 15.96 10.43 17.80
N VAL A 9 15.98 11.40 16.87
CA VAL A 9 15.30 11.29 15.58
C VAL A 9 15.88 10.13 14.76
N ARG A 10 17.21 10.01 14.68
CA ARG A 10 17.87 8.91 13.96
C ARG A 10 17.52 7.54 14.54
N THR A 11 17.58 7.38 15.86
CA THR A 11 17.20 6.14 16.54
C THR A 11 15.74 5.80 16.30
N SER A 12 14.85 6.80 16.34
CA SER A 12 13.43 6.63 16.08
C SER A 12 13.13 6.19 14.64
N ILE A 13 13.83 6.76 13.66
CA ILE A 13 13.72 6.34 12.24
C ILE A 13 14.18 4.89 12.08
N LEU A 14 15.33 4.51 12.66
CA LEU A 14 15.83 3.14 12.59
C LEU A 14 14.86 2.15 13.25
N ALA A 15 14.27 2.51 14.38
CA ALA A 15 13.27 1.69 15.06
C ALA A 15 12.01 1.48 14.20
N LEU A 16 11.53 2.54 13.53
CA LEU A 16 10.39 2.44 12.62
C LEU A 16 10.67 1.57 11.39
N GLN A 17 11.87 1.69 10.80
CA GLN A 17 12.28 0.87 9.66
C GLN A 17 12.47 -0.60 10.07
N GLY A 18 13.11 -0.84 11.20
CA GLY A 18 13.26 -2.19 11.77
C GLY A 18 11.92 -2.85 12.06
N ARG A 19 10.99 -2.11 12.69
CA ARG A 19 9.60 -2.56 12.89
C ARG A 19 8.96 -2.99 11.57
N GLN A 20 9.02 -2.15 10.56
CA GLN A 20 8.38 -2.42 9.27
C GLN A 20 8.95 -3.69 8.60
N ALA A 21 10.27 -3.88 8.67
CA ALA A 21 10.93 -5.07 8.14
C ALA A 21 10.50 -6.35 8.89
N VAL A 22 10.45 -6.31 10.21
CA VAL A 22 9.98 -7.46 11.04
C VAL A 22 8.53 -7.79 10.73
N ILE A 23 7.64 -6.79 10.75
CA ILE A 23 6.21 -6.98 10.46
C ILE A 23 6.04 -7.58 9.07
N MET A 24 6.76 -7.10 8.07
CA MET A 24 6.69 -7.62 6.72
C MET A 24 7.16 -9.07 6.64
N ALA A 25 8.31 -9.40 7.23
CA ALA A 25 8.86 -10.75 7.20
C ALA A 25 7.89 -11.77 7.84
N VAL A 26 7.36 -11.43 9.03
CA VAL A 26 6.40 -12.29 9.72
C VAL A 26 5.11 -12.43 8.93
N ASN A 27 4.56 -11.33 8.40
CA ASN A 27 3.32 -11.38 7.62
C ASN A 27 3.47 -12.18 6.32
N VAL A 28 4.64 -12.17 5.68
CA VAL A 28 4.91 -13.03 4.51
C VAL A 28 4.87 -14.49 4.90
N VAL A 29 5.57 -14.88 5.97
CA VAL A 29 5.61 -16.28 6.43
C VAL A 29 4.22 -16.75 6.86
N VAL A 30 3.56 -16.00 7.73
CA VAL A 30 2.20 -16.33 8.20
C VAL A 30 1.22 -16.34 7.03
N GLY A 31 1.28 -15.35 6.14
CA GLY A 31 0.43 -15.28 4.95
C GLY A 31 0.55 -16.50 4.03
N VAL A 32 1.76 -17.03 3.85
CA VAL A 32 1.99 -18.29 3.10
C VAL A 32 1.35 -19.47 3.82
N ILE A 33 1.55 -19.61 5.14
CA ILE A 33 0.95 -20.69 5.93
C ILE A 33 -0.59 -20.65 5.81
N LEU A 34 -1.17 -19.47 5.97
CA LEU A 34 -2.61 -19.26 5.88
C LEU A 34 -3.15 -19.59 4.47
N ALA A 35 -2.45 -19.11 3.42
CA ALA A 35 -2.86 -19.37 2.05
C ALA A 35 -2.81 -20.85 1.67
N ARG A 36 -1.89 -21.62 2.27
CA ARG A 36 -1.83 -23.09 2.09
C ARG A 36 -2.99 -23.82 2.78
N LYS A 37 -3.37 -23.37 3.96
CA LYS A 37 -4.43 -24.01 4.76
C LYS A 37 -5.82 -23.57 4.31
N LEU A 38 -6.00 -22.28 4.04
CA LEU A 38 -7.27 -21.68 3.69
C LEU A 38 -7.37 -21.48 2.17
N GLY A 39 -8.60 -21.44 1.65
CA GLY A 39 -8.86 -21.18 0.24
C GLY A 39 -9.12 -19.68 -0.04
N PRO A 40 -9.10 -19.27 -1.33
CA PRO A 40 -9.39 -17.89 -1.72
C PRO A 40 -10.71 -17.35 -1.19
N ALA A 41 -11.76 -18.17 -1.11
CA ALA A 41 -13.07 -17.76 -0.61
C ALA A 41 -13.03 -17.24 0.84
N VAL A 42 -12.23 -17.86 1.70
CA VAL A 42 -12.08 -17.43 3.11
C VAL A 42 -11.38 -16.07 3.19
N PHE A 43 -10.30 -15.88 2.40
CA PHE A 43 -9.61 -14.60 2.30
C PHE A 43 -10.52 -13.52 1.73
N GLY A 44 -11.31 -13.86 0.73
CA GLY A 44 -12.23 -12.92 0.11
C GLY A 44 -13.38 -12.52 1.03
N LEU A 45 -13.93 -13.47 1.78
CA LEU A 45 -14.98 -13.19 2.77
C LEU A 45 -14.47 -12.23 3.85
N TYR A 46 -13.27 -12.48 4.37
CA TYR A 46 -12.62 -11.56 5.31
C TYR A 46 -12.31 -10.21 4.66
N GLY A 47 -11.86 -10.20 3.39
CA GLY A 47 -11.60 -8.99 2.63
C GLY A 47 -12.84 -8.12 2.43
N ILE A 48 -14.01 -8.73 2.12
CA ILE A 48 -15.29 -8.04 2.03
C ILE A 48 -15.69 -7.47 3.39
N ALA A 49 -15.56 -8.27 4.46
CA ALA A 49 -15.94 -7.82 5.80
C ALA A 49 -15.08 -6.64 6.28
N THR A 50 -13.77 -6.71 6.08
CA THR A 50 -12.86 -5.60 6.42
C THR A 50 -13.09 -4.37 5.55
N PHE A 51 -13.46 -4.53 4.28
CA PHE A 51 -13.85 -3.43 3.42
C PHE A 51 -15.11 -2.72 3.94
N CYS A 52 -16.18 -3.47 4.27
CA CYS A 52 -17.39 -2.89 4.86
C CYS A 52 -17.08 -2.12 6.15
N LEU A 53 -16.18 -2.65 6.98
CA LEU A 53 -15.73 -2.00 8.19
C LEU A 53 -14.94 -0.72 7.88
N SER A 54 -14.03 -0.76 6.91
CA SER A 54 -13.17 0.37 6.53
C SER A 54 -13.96 1.57 6.00
N LEU A 55 -15.05 1.34 5.27
CA LEU A 55 -15.93 2.42 4.81
C LEU A 55 -16.50 3.23 5.97
N ILE A 56 -16.88 2.56 7.05
CA ILE A 56 -17.49 3.21 8.22
C ILE A 56 -16.40 3.84 9.08
N THR A 57 -15.29 3.14 9.34
CA THR A 57 -14.17 3.69 10.11
C THR A 57 -13.57 4.91 9.42
N MET A 58 -13.47 4.88 8.11
CA MET A 58 -13.03 6.02 7.33
C MET A 58 -13.98 7.22 7.46
N ALA A 59 -15.29 6.99 7.41
CA ALA A 59 -16.27 8.05 7.63
C ALA A 59 -16.21 8.64 9.06
N THR A 60 -15.61 7.93 10.01
CA THR A 60 -15.50 8.32 11.42
C THR A 60 -14.11 8.80 11.83
N ASP A 61 -13.09 8.56 11.02
CA ASP A 61 -11.72 9.07 11.27
C ASP A 61 -11.59 10.50 10.74
N PHE A 62 -12.11 11.46 11.50
CA PHE A 62 -12.11 12.90 11.14
C PHE A 62 -10.71 13.54 11.15
N GLY A 63 -9.63 12.81 10.91
CA GLY A 63 -8.27 13.37 10.89
C GLY A 63 -7.85 14.05 12.20
N ILE A 64 -8.48 13.65 13.32
CA ILE A 64 -8.27 14.22 14.65
C ILE A 64 -6.79 14.13 15.06
N GLY A 65 -6.12 13.01 14.68
CA GLY A 65 -4.68 12.84 14.90
C GLY A 65 -3.83 13.92 14.24
N GLY A 66 -4.09 14.20 12.97
CA GLY A 66 -3.36 15.21 12.20
C GLY A 66 -3.56 16.64 12.72
N SER A 67 -4.79 16.97 13.10
CA SER A 67 -5.13 18.30 13.62
C SER A 67 -4.40 18.63 14.92
N LEU A 68 -4.28 17.64 15.81
CA LEU A 68 -3.61 17.80 17.09
C LEU A 68 -2.09 17.85 17.02
N VAL A 69 -1.49 17.09 16.11
CA VAL A 69 -0.03 17.12 15.88
C VAL A 69 0.41 18.48 15.32
N GLN A 70 -0.42 19.12 14.49
CA GLN A 70 -0.12 20.43 13.88
C GLN A 70 -0.41 21.62 14.81
N ARG A 71 -1.21 21.43 15.85
CA ARG A 71 -1.60 22.52 16.77
C ARG A 71 -0.40 23.03 17.56
N LYS A 72 -0.17 24.35 17.50
CA LYS A 72 0.80 25.06 18.34
C LYS A 72 0.17 25.26 19.73
N GLY A 73 0.63 24.55 20.76
CA GLY A 73 0.13 24.74 22.12
C GLY A 73 0.52 23.61 23.07
N VAL A 74 0.17 23.77 24.34
CA VAL A 74 0.41 22.76 25.37
C VAL A 74 -0.57 21.59 25.13
N PHE A 75 -0.04 20.39 25.01
CA PHE A 75 -0.83 19.17 24.95
C PHE A 75 -0.81 18.54 26.33
N GLY A 76 -1.88 18.75 27.04
CA GLY A 76 -2.02 18.30 28.40
C GLY A 76 -3.10 17.23 28.59
N GLU A 77 -3.42 16.96 29.84
CA GLU A 77 -4.42 15.95 30.22
C GLU A 77 -5.82 16.32 29.72
N HIS A 78 -6.13 17.64 29.62
CA HIS A 78 -7.42 18.13 29.16
C HIS A 78 -7.66 17.77 27.67
N GLU A 79 -6.70 18.11 26.79
CA GLU A 79 -6.80 17.85 25.35
C GLU A 79 -6.88 16.35 25.08
N VAL A 80 -6.06 15.56 25.78
CA VAL A 80 -6.09 14.07 25.69
C VAL A 80 -7.48 13.56 26.06
N SER A 81 -8.10 14.08 27.11
CA SER A 81 -9.40 13.64 27.60
C SER A 81 -10.54 14.04 26.64
N VAL A 82 -10.49 15.25 26.07
CA VAL A 82 -11.47 15.69 25.06
C VAL A 82 -11.40 14.83 23.81
N VAL A 83 -10.20 14.54 23.30
CA VAL A 83 -10.01 13.66 22.13
C VAL A 83 -10.49 12.25 22.42
N PHE A 84 -10.16 11.70 23.56
CA PHE A 84 -10.63 10.39 23.97
C PHE A 84 -12.17 10.32 24.03
N THR A 85 -12.81 11.33 24.63
CA THR A 85 -14.27 11.42 24.72
C THR A 85 -14.90 11.48 23.34
N LEU A 86 -14.39 12.36 22.46
CA LEU A 86 -14.87 12.52 21.09
C LEU A 86 -14.71 11.22 20.30
N GLN A 87 -13.52 10.62 20.32
CA GLN A 87 -13.28 9.36 19.61
C GLN A 87 -14.11 8.20 20.15
N THR A 88 -14.33 8.13 21.47
CA THR A 88 -15.20 7.11 22.06
C THR A 88 -16.64 7.28 21.58
N GLY A 89 -17.17 8.51 21.57
CA GLY A 89 -18.51 8.79 21.03
C GLY A 89 -18.64 8.40 19.56
N ILE A 90 -17.67 8.78 18.74
CA ILE A 90 -17.61 8.41 17.31
C ILE A 90 -17.52 6.90 17.14
N SER A 91 -16.66 6.21 17.89
CA SER A 91 -16.48 4.75 17.81
C SER A 91 -17.73 3.98 18.21
N VAL A 92 -18.43 4.41 19.25
CA VAL A 92 -19.72 3.80 19.65
C VAL A 92 -20.77 4.01 18.57
N ALA A 93 -20.90 5.23 18.04
CA ALA A 93 -21.82 5.52 16.93
C ALA A 93 -21.49 4.68 15.69
N ALA A 94 -20.22 4.57 15.32
CA ALA A 94 -19.75 3.76 14.21
C ALA A 94 -20.03 2.27 14.40
N ALA A 95 -19.70 1.71 15.55
CA ALA A 95 -19.96 0.30 15.85
C ALA A 95 -21.47 0.00 15.82
N THR A 96 -22.30 0.88 16.37
CA THR A 96 -23.77 0.76 16.32
C THR A 96 -24.26 0.81 14.87
N LEU A 97 -23.75 1.74 14.08
CA LEU A 97 -24.10 1.86 12.66
C LEU A 97 -23.72 0.59 11.89
N VAL A 98 -22.51 0.03 12.14
CA VAL A 98 -22.08 -1.26 11.57
C VAL A 98 -23.06 -2.37 11.93
N TRP A 99 -23.45 -2.47 13.19
CA TRP A 99 -24.40 -3.50 13.65
C TRP A 99 -25.75 -3.43 12.94
N ILE A 100 -26.27 -2.23 12.74
CA ILE A 100 -27.55 -1.97 12.04
C ILE A 100 -27.43 -2.26 10.54
N LEU A 101 -26.34 -1.77 9.93
CA LEU A 101 -26.16 -1.88 8.47
C LEU A 101 -25.56 -3.21 8.01
N ALA A 102 -24.98 -4.02 8.90
CA ALA A 102 -24.37 -5.29 8.53
C ALA A 102 -25.27 -6.21 7.66
N PRO A 103 -26.58 -6.36 7.91
CA PRO A 103 -27.44 -7.18 7.05
C PRO A 103 -27.55 -6.66 5.61
N LEU A 104 -27.36 -5.34 5.38
CA LEU A 104 -27.38 -4.74 4.05
C LEU A 104 -26.24 -5.27 3.16
N SER A 105 -25.15 -5.77 3.76
CA SER A 105 -24.08 -6.41 3.01
C SER A 105 -24.55 -7.59 2.17
N LEU A 106 -25.55 -8.35 2.61
CA LEU A 106 -26.08 -9.49 1.85
C LEU A 106 -26.88 -9.07 0.61
N SER A 107 -27.47 -7.87 0.60
CA SER A 107 -28.14 -7.36 -0.60
C SER A 107 -27.14 -6.97 -1.69
N ILE A 108 -25.95 -6.53 -1.30
CA ILE A 108 -24.85 -6.16 -2.21
C ILE A 108 -24.08 -7.43 -2.62
N TYR A 109 -23.69 -8.24 -1.66
CA TYR A 109 -22.89 -9.46 -1.87
C TYR A 109 -23.76 -10.71 -1.84
N ARG A 110 -24.61 -10.87 -2.86
CA ARG A 110 -25.61 -11.95 -2.95
C ARG A 110 -25.02 -13.36 -2.92
N GLN A 111 -23.74 -13.51 -3.32
CA GLN A 111 -23.03 -14.79 -3.31
C GLN A 111 -22.27 -15.04 -2.00
N ALA A 112 -22.31 -14.11 -1.04
CA ALA A 112 -21.67 -14.30 0.25
C ALA A 112 -22.59 -15.10 1.20
N PRO A 113 -22.04 -15.96 2.06
CA PRO A 113 -22.80 -16.68 3.06
C PRO A 113 -23.38 -15.70 4.12
N HIS A 114 -24.47 -16.10 4.76
CA HIS A 114 -25.10 -15.33 5.86
C HIS A 114 -24.12 -15.04 7.02
N GLU A 115 -23.11 -15.87 7.17
CA GLU A 115 -22.02 -15.70 8.12
C GLU A 115 -21.30 -14.33 8.00
N LEU A 116 -21.28 -13.71 6.80
CA LEU A 116 -20.70 -12.38 6.55
C LEU A 116 -21.24 -11.33 7.52
N VAL A 117 -22.52 -11.35 7.84
CA VAL A 117 -23.14 -10.39 8.78
C VAL A 117 -22.51 -10.51 10.17
N TRP A 118 -22.33 -11.73 10.65
CA TRP A 118 -21.73 -11.98 11.96
C TRP A 118 -20.25 -11.63 11.99
N ILE A 119 -19.52 -11.89 10.90
CA ILE A 119 -18.12 -11.50 10.73
C ILE A 119 -17.99 -9.97 10.83
N ILE A 120 -18.82 -9.21 10.09
CA ILE A 120 -18.82 -7.74 10.11
C ILE A 120 -19.15 -7.22 11.53
N ARG A 121 -20.17 -7.79 12.17
CA ARG A 121 -20.55 -7.42 13.54
C ARG A 121 -19.42 -7.70 14.54
N SER A 122 -18.80 -8.87 14.47
CA SER A 122 -17.69 -9.23 15.36
C SER A 122 -16.48 -8.33 15.17
N LEU A 123 -16.12 -8.02 13.92
CA LEU A 123 -15.02 -7.09 13.63
C LEU A 123 -15.30 -5.67 14.14
N SER A 124 -16.55 -5.22 14.20
CA SER A 124 -16.89 -3.90 14.72
C SER A 124 -16.53 -3.71 16.20
N LEU A 125 -16.36 -4.80 16.97
CA LEU A 125 -15.90 -4.73 18.34
C LEU A 125 -14.48 -4.11 18.45
N SER A 126 -13.65 -4.29 17.43
CA SER A 126 -12.33 -3.67 17.40
C SER A 126 -12.39 -2.14 17.31
N ILE A 127 -13.46 -1.58 16.73
CA ILE A 127 -13.67 -0.13 16.66
C ILE A 127 -13.83 0.46 18.07
N LEU A 128 -14.53 -0.24 18.96
CA LEU A 128 -14.75 0.22 20.33
C LEU A 128 -13.46 0.31 21.15
N LEU A 129 -12.45 -0.45 20.77
CA LEU A 129 -11.13 -0.45 21.43
C LEU A 129 -10.20 0.65 20.88
N SER A 130 -10.49 1.19 19.68
CA SER A 130 -9.62 2.13 18.99
C SER A 130 -9.33 3.44 19.74
N PRO A 131 -10.26 4.06 20.51
CA PRO A 131 -10.02 5.35 21.18
C PRO A 131 -8.82 5.35 22.11
N ILE A 132 -8.62 4.26 22.84
CA ILE A 132 -7.47 4.14 23.76
C ILE A 132 -6.17 4.07 22.98
N GLY A 133 -6.13 3.22 21.94
CA GLY A 133 -4.95 3.05 21.08
C GLY A 133 -4.56 4.35 20.37
N THR A 134 -5.54 5.05 19.80
CA THR A 134 -5.32 6.31 19.07
C THR A 134 -4.84 7.42 20.02
N THR A 135 -5.47 7.55 21.19
CA THR A 135 -5.08 8.55 22.20
C THR A 135 -3.65 8.32 22.68
N ALA A 136 -3.30 7.07 22.96
CA ALA A 136 -1.95 6.72 23.36
C ALA A 136 -0.90 6.99 22.26
N ARG A 137 -1.24 6.64 21.02
CA ARG A 137 -0.37 6.90 19.86
C ARG A 137 -0.09 8.39 19.70
N LEU A 138 -1.10 9.25 19.82
CA LEU A 138 -0.95 10.71 19.77
C LEU A 138 0.01 11.23 20.85
N GLN A 139 -0.08 10.74 22.08
CA GLN A 139 0.86 11.11 23.16
C GLN A 139 2.29 10.71 22.80
N LEU A 140 2.49 9.46 22.37
CA LEU A 140 3.80 8.92 22.02
C LEU A 140 4.43 9.56 20.78
N GLU A 141 3.63 9.88 19.77
CA GLU A 141 4.08 10.59 18.56
C GLU A 141 4.55 12.00 18.89
N ARG A 142 3.82 12.70 19.72
CA ARG A 142 4.17 14.05 20.15
C ARG A 142 5.42 14.09 21.04
N GLU A 143 5.64 13.06 21.85
CA GLU A 143 6.85 12.89 22.65
C GLU A 143 8.02 12.26 21.87
N ILE A 144 7.83 11.99 20.56
CA ILE A 144 8.84 11.34 19.67
C ILE A 144 9.26 9.96 20.22
N GLN A 145 8.36 9.24 20.89
CA GLN A 145 8.62 7.94 21.48
C GLN A 145 8.25 6.79 20.53
N PHE A 146 8.71 6.85 19.28
CA PHE A 146 8.37 5.88 18.23
C PHE A 146 8.80 4.45 18.56
N HIS A 147 9.82 4.25 19.40
CA HIS A 147 10.24 2.91 19.84
C HIS A 147 9.12 2.20 20.65
N LYS A 148 8.37 2.93 21.48
CA LYS A 148 7.25 2.38 22.23
C LYS A 148 6.08 2.01 21.31
N ILE A 149 5.79 2.86 20.32
CA ILE A 149 4.80 2.55 19.29
C ILE A 149 5.20 1.27 18.54
N ALA A 150 6.49 1.16 18.17
CA ALA A 150 7.00 -0.04 17.52
C ALA A 150 6.81 -1.30 18.37
N THR A 151 7.09 -1.24 19.66
CA THR A 151 6.91 -2.37 20.58
C THR A 151 5.44 -2.77 20.70
N ILE A 152 4.53 -1.81 20.84
CA ILE A 152 3.08 -2.05 20.92
C ILE A 152 2.60 -2.72 19.61
N ASP A 153 2.98 -2.19 18.46
CA ASP A 153 2.57 -2.72 17.16
C ASP A 153 3.11 -4.14 16.91
N ILE A 154 4.37 -4.40 17.28
CA ILE A 154 4.97 -5.75 17.16
C ILE A 154 4.30 -6.73 18.11
N SER A 155 4.05 -6.36 19.36
CA SER A 155 3.38 -7.23 20.32
C SER A 155 1.96 -7.58 19.87
N GLY A 156 1.20 -6.60 19.38
CA GLY A 156 -0.12 -6.82 18.81
C GLY A 156 -0.09 -7.77 17.61
N MET A 157 0.86 -7.58 16.69
CA MET A 157 1.06 -8.47 15.54
C MET A 157 1.40 -9.91 15.97
N VAL A 158 2.30 -10.09 16.95
CA VAL A 158 2.69 -11.43 17.44
C VAL A 158 1.48 -12.14 18.05
N VAL A 159 0.75 -11.46 18.94
CA VAL A 159 -0.47 -12.02 19.55
C VAL A 159 -1.51 -12.36 18.49
N SER A 160 -1.78 -11.46 17.55
CA SER A 160 -2.71 -11.67 16.44
C SER A 160 -2.35 -12.90 15.62
N ASN A 161 -1.09 -12.99 15.18
CA ASN A 161 -0.64 -14.11 14.35
C ASN A 161 -0.66 -15.45 15.12
N ALA A 162 -0.34 -15.44 16.41
CA ALA A 162 -0.43 -16.63 17.24
C ALA A 162 -1.89 -17.13 17.34
N VAL A 163 -2.85 -16.22 17.58
CA VAL A 163 -4.28 -16.54 17.63
C VAL A 163 -4.78 -17.04 16.25
N ILE A 164 -4.41 -16.34 15.16
CA ILE A 164 -4.79 -16.76 13.80
C ILE A 164 -4.30 -18.16 13.51
N LEU A 165 -3.02 -18.42 13.72
CA LEU A 165 -2.42 -19.74 13.46
C LEU A 165 -3.08 -20.83 14.34
N GLY A 166 -3.25 -20.61 15.63
CA GLY A 166 -3.91 -21.55 16.53
C GLY A 166 -5.30 -21.93 16.06
N MET A 167 -6.11 -20.93 15.70
CA MET A 167 -7.49 -21.15 15.22
C MET A 167 -7.55 -21.75 13.79
N VAL A 168 -6.61 -21.43 12.91
CA VAL A 168 -6.55 -22.06 11.58
C VAL A 168 -6.23 -23.56 11.71
N TYR A 169 -5.31 -23.94 12.59
CA TYR A 169 -5.02 -25.35 12.84
C TYR A 169 -6.18 -26.09 13.52
N SER A 170 -7.04 -25.38 14.24
CA SER A 170 -8.30 -25.91 14.80
C SER A 170 -9.46 -25.95 13.78
N GLY A 171 -9.23 -25.53 12.51
CA GLY A 171 -10.26 -25.62 11.46
C GLY A 171 -11.31 -24.49 11.48
N MET A 172 -11.09 -23.41 12.21
CA MET A 172 -12.07 -22.32 12.40
C MET A 172 -12.24 -21.38 11.18
N GLY A 173 -11.57 -21.65 10.06
CA GLY A 173 -11.76 -20.93 8.80
C GLY A 173 -11.61 -19.42 8.91
N VAL A 174 -12.63 -18.66 8.46
CA VAL A 174 -12.62 -17.19 8.47
C VAL A 174 -12.59 -16.59 9.89
N TRP A 175 -13.13 -17.30 10.87
CA TRP A 175 -13.15 -16.85 12.27
C TRP A 175 -11.76 -16.70 12.87
N SER A 176 -10.77 -17.39 12.31
CA SER A 176 -9.37 -17.20 12.70
C SER A 176 -8.90 -15.77 12.46
N PHE A 177 -9.26 -15.17 11.33
CA PHE A 177 -8.93 -13.78 11.03
C PHE A 177 -9.69 -12.80 11.93
N VAL A 178 -10.97 -13.08 12.22
CA VAL A 178 -11.79 -12.25 13.12
C VAL A 178 -11.19 -12.23 14.51
N ALA A 179 -10.90 -13.41 15.07
CA ALA A 179 -10.30 -13.53 16.39
C ALA A 179 -8.91 -12.88 16.45
N GLY A 180 -8.09 -13.06 15.41
CA GLY A 180 -6.78 -12.41 15.31
C GLY A 180 -6.87 -10.88 15.26
N ASN A 181 -7.85 -10.33 14.54
CA ASN A 181 -8.10 -8.88 14.50
C ASN A 181 -8.48 -8.35 15.90
N ILE A 182 -9.40 -9.02 16.59
CA ILE A 182 -9.81 -8.64 17.94
C ILE A 182 -8.64 -8.79 18.93
N ALA A 183 -7.87 -9.88 18.84
CA ALA A 183 -6.69 -10.11 19.67
C ALA A 183 -5.63 -9.02 19.46
N ASN A 184 -5.41 -8.61 18.20
CA ASN A 184 -4.53 -7.46 17.89
C ASN A 184 -5.04 -6.17 18.55
N ALA A 185 -6.33 -5.86 18.41
CA ALA A 185 -6.94 -4.68 18.99
C ALA A 185 -6.83 -4.68 20.52
N LEU A 186 -7.07 -5.81 21.17
CA LEU A 186 -6.91 -5.98 22.61
C LEU A 186 -5.45 -5.82 23.05
N ALA A 187 -4.51 -6.49 22.37
CA ALA A 187 -3.09 -6.44 22.73
C ALA A 187 -2.50 -5.03 22.55
N THR A 188 -2.83 -4.36 21.46
CA THR A 188 -2.38 -2.98 21.20
C THR A 188 -3.02 -1.99 22.17
N THR A 189 -4.32 -2.14 22.47
CA THR A 189 -5.03 -1.32 23.46
C THR A 189 -4.44 -1.50 24.85
N PHE A 190 -4.22 -2.74 25.29
CA PHE A 190 -3.61 -3.03 26.59
C PHE A 190 -2.16 -2.53 26.68
N GLY A 191 -1.36 -2.79 25.63
CA GLY A 191 0.00 -2.28 25.52
C GLY A 191 0.06 -0.74 25.56
N ALA A 192 -0.86 -0.10 24.86
CA ALA A 192 -1.01 1.36 24.87
C ALA A 192 -1.36 1.88 26.28
N TRP A 193 -2.33 1.24 26.94
CA TRP A 193 -2.75 1.61 28.30
C TRP A 193 -1.63 1.56 29.34
N LEU A 194 -0.69 0.63 29.17
CA LEU A 194 0.47 0.50 30.07
C LEU A 194 1.50 1.63 29.92
N VAL A 195 1.51 2.31 28.76
CA VAL A 195 2.59 3.23 28.38
C VAL A 195 2.17 4.69 28.39
N ILE A 196 0.85 4.98 28.40
CA ILE A 196 0.34 6.36 28.38
C ILE A 196 0.68 7.12 29.67
N ARG A 197 1.08 8.37 29.49
CA ARG A 197 1.38 9.29 30.59
C ARG A 197 0.13 9.85 31.24
N TYR A 198 -0.83 10.28 30.40
CA TYR A 198 -2.09 10.88 30.84
C TYR A 198 -3.21 9.88 30.63
N ARG A 199 -3.84 9.45 31.71
CA ARG A 199 -5.02 8.58 31.63
C ARG A 199 -6.23 9.42 31.23
N PRO A 200 -6.89 9.10 30.11
CA PRO A 200 -7.99 9.91 29.62
C PRO A 200 -9.21 9.80 30.55
N ARG A 201 -9.90 10.93 30.71
CA ARG A 201 -11.18 11.03 31.41
C ARG A 201 -12.25 11.48 30.41
N PHE A 202 -13.50 11.26 30.73
CA PHE A 202 -14.59 11.77 29.91
C PHE A 202 -14.77 13.27 30.18
N VAL A 203 -14.34 14.10 29.23
CA VAL A 203 -14.42 15.56 29.26
C VAL A 203 -14.94 16.05 27.93
N ILE A 204 -15.93 16.96 27.96
CA ILE A 204 -16.49 17.58 26.75
C ILE A 204 -16.13 19.06 26.77
N ASP A 205 -15.39 19.49 25.74
CA ASP A 205 -15.12 20.89 25.44
C ASP A 205 -15.59 21.17 24.01
N TRP A 206 -16.81 21.73 23.89
CA TRP A 206 -17.43 21.97 22.59
C TRP A 206 -16.62 22.90 21.67
N LYS A 207 -15.84 23.81 22.24
CA LYS A 207 -14.99 24.71 21.47
C LYS A 207 -13.87 23.92 20.79
N LEU A 208 -13.18 23.08 21.56
CA LEU A 208 -12.13 22.22 21.03
C LEU A 208 -12.68 21.15 20.09
N VAL A 209 -13.80 20.54 20.40
CA VAL A 209 -14.48 19.55 19.53
C VAL A 209 -14.82 20.16 18.16
N ARG A 210 -15.38 21.38 18.13
CA ARG A 210 -15.72 22.05 16.87
C ARG A 210 -14.48 22.40 16.05
N GLU A 211 -13.41 22.82 16.69
CA GLU A 211 -12.12 23.09 16.05
C GLU A 211 -11.56 21.83 15.39
N LEU A 212 -11.52 20.71 16.12
CA LEU A 212 -11.01 19.42 15.63
C LEU A 212 -11.83 18.89 14.46
N LEU A 213 -13.16 18.91 14.55
CA LEU A 213 -14.05 18.42 13.50
C LEU A 213 -13.99 19.29 12.23
N SER A 214 -13.87 20.60 12.36
CA SER A 214 -13.80 21.49 11.19
C SER A 214 -12.56 21.24 10.33
N PHE A 215 -11.43 21.00 10.97
CA PHE A 215 -10.19 20.64 10.26
C PHE A 215 -10.31 19.22 9.63
N GLY A 216 -10.84 18.27 10.39
CA GLY A 216 -10.87 16.87 10.03
C GLY A 216 -11.70 16.57 8.78
N ILE A 217 -12.82 17.23 8.59
CA ILE A 217 -13.71 17.02 7.43
C ILE A 217 -12.97 17.30 6.11
N PHE A 218 -12.22 18.39 6.01
CA PHE A 218 -11.44 18.71 4.80
C PHE A 218 -10.30 17.73 4.57
N PHE A 219 -9.60 17.32 5.65
CA PHE A 219 -8.53 16.34 5.59
C PHE A 219 -9.04 14.99 5.10
N GLN A 220 -10.23 14.58 5.58
CA GLN A 220 -10.84 13.30 5.23
C GLN A 220 -11.25 13.23 3.75
N PHE A 221 -11.70 14.33 3.16
CA PHE A 221 -12.07 14.35 1.74
C PHE A 221 -10.87 14.00 0.82
N GLY A 222 -9.67 14.44 1.18
CA GLY A 222 -8.44 14.07 0.48
C GLY A 222 -8.11 12.58 0.62
N ASN A 223 -8.29 12.00 1.80
CA ASN A 223 -8.03 10.59 2.04
C ASN A 223 -9.00 9.68 1.28
N ILE A 224 -10.29 10.03 1.19
CA ILE A 224 -11.31 9.26 0.44
C ILE A 224 -10.88 9.05 -1.01
N THR A 225 -10.37 10.10 -1.66
CA THR A 225 -9.95 10.02 -3.06
C THR A 225 -8.78 9.06 -3.25
N ASN A 226 -7.84 9.03 -2.31
CA ASN A 226 -6.69 8.11 -2.37
C ASN A 226 -7.08 6.65 -2.13
N GLU A 227 -8.02 6.40 -1.21
CA GLU A 227 -8.47 5.05 -0.85
C GLU A 227 -9.47 4.45 -1.86
N ALA A 228 -10.19 5.29 -2.60
CA ALA A 228 -11.25 4.85 -3.52
C ALA A 228 -10.77 3.82 -4.56
N ALA A 229 -9.53 3.93 -5.02
CA ALA A 229 -8.95 2.95 -5.95
C ALA A 229 -8.82 1.54 -5.33
N GLY A 230 -8.61 1.45 -4.01
CA GLY A 230 -8.54 0.19 -3.28
C GLY A 230 -9.89 -0.51 -3.13
N TRP A 231 -10.99 0.22 -3.29
CA TRP A 231 -12.36 -0.32 -3.12
C TRP A 231 -12.87 -1.09 -4.34
N ILE A 232 -12.22 -0.95 -5.48
CA ILE A 232 -12.64 -1.58 -6.75
C ILE A 232 -12.76 -3.09 -6.57
N ILE A 233 -11.74 -3.73 -6.00
CA ILE A 233 -11.73 -5.20 -5.85
C ILE A 233 -12.84 -5.68 -4.93
N PRO A 234 -12.92 -5.26 -3.65
CA PRO A 234 -13.93 -5.78 -2.74
C PRO A 234 -15.36 -5.38 -3.16
N LEU A 235 -15.56 -4.17 -3.69
CA LEU A 235 -16.88 -3.70 -4.08
C LEU A 235 -17.36 -4.33 -5.39
N ILE A 236 -16.60 -4.17 -6.47
CA ILE A 236 -17.05 -4.57 -7.82
C ILE A 236 -16.92 -6.09 -7.99
N ALA A 237 -15.75 -6.66 -7.71
CA ALA A 237 -15.56 -8.11 -7.85
C ALA A 237 -16.37 -8.88 -6.82
N GLY A 238 -16.48 -8.38 -5.59
CA GLY A 238 -17.24 -9.00 -4.52
C GLY A 238 -18.72 -9.07 -4.80
N ALA A 239 -19.31 -7.98 -5.29
CA ALA A 239 -20.73 -7.93 -5.64
C ALA A 239 -21.09 -8.80 -6.86
N SER A 240 -20.18 -8.88 -7.84
CA SER A 240 -20.46 -9.55 -9.13
C SER A 240 -20.04 -11.02 -9.16
N LEU A 241 -18.85 -11.34 -8.62
CA LEU A 241 -18.22 -12.67 -8.71
C LEU A 241 -18.09 -13.39 -7.36
N GLY A 242 -18.43 -12.72 -6.28
CA GLY A 242 -18.43 -13.28 -4.93
C GLY A 242 -17.05 -13.35 -4.25
N PRO A 243 -17.00 -13.93 -3.02
CA PRO A 243 -15.83 -13.87 -2.15
C PRO A 243 -14.56 -14.52 -2.74
N ALA A 244 -14.70 -15.63 -3.47
CA ALA A 244 -13.53 -16.31 -4.05
C ALA A 244 -12.75 -15.41 -5.02
N ALA A 245 -13.46 -14.64 -5.85
CA ALA A 245 -12.85 -13.69 -6.78
C ALA A 245 -12.13 -12.55 -6.03
N VAL A 246 -12.72 -12.03 -4.94
CA VAL A 246 -12.08 -11.03 -4.09
C VAL A 246 -10.78 -11.59 -3.50
N GLY A 247 -10.81 -12.83 -3.00
CA GLY A 247 -9.62 -13.47 -2.46
C GLY A 247 -8.50 -13.62 -3.48
N LEU A 248 -8.81 -14.12 -4.68
CA LEU A 248 -7.85 -14.26 -5.77
C LEU A 248 -7.26 -12.92 -6.21
N LEU A 249 -8.11 -11.90 -6.41
CA LEU A 249 -7.67 -10.57 -6.84
C LEU A 249 -6.87 -9.84 -5.76
N THR A 250 -7.27 -9.95 -4.50
CA THR A 250 -6.53 -9.35 -3.37
C THR A 250 -5.16 -10.01 -3.21
N TRP A 251 -5.10 -11.34 -3.30
CA TRP A 251 -3.84 -12.08 -3.32
C TRP A 251 -2.95 -11.67 -4.50
N ALA A 252 -3.52 -11.61 -5.70
CA ALA A 252 -2.82 -11.23 -6.91
C ALA A 252 -2.25 -9.80 -6.81
N SER A 253 -3.08 -8.83 -6.44
CA SER A 253 -2.67 -7.42 -6.30
C SER A 253 -1.62 -7.23 -5.21
N SER A 254 -1.80 -7.87 -4.05
CA SER A 254 -0.85 -7.76 -2.92
C SER A 254 0.53 -8.32 -3.26
N ASN A 255 0.60 -9.46 -3.96
CA ASN A 255 1.86 -10.03 -4.40
C ASN A 255 2.49 -9.20 -5.55
N ALA A 256 1.69 -8.71 -6.50
CA ALA A 256 2.16 -7.87 -7.59
C ALA A 256 2.79 -6.55 -7.09
N ARG A 257 2.24 -5.97 -6.03
CA ARG A 257 2.66 -4.66 -5.49
C ARG A 257 3.87 -4.69 -4.55
N ARG A 258 4.51 -5.84 -4.33
CA ARG A 258 5.69 -5.95 -3.43
C ARG A 258 6.83 -4.96 -3.74
N PRO A 259 7.19 -4.65 -5.00
CA PRO A 259 8.22 -3.65 -5.30
C PRO A 259 7.87 -2.23 -4.88
N LEU A 260 6.57 -1.90 -4.68
CA LEU A 260 6.15 -0.55 -4.28
C LEU A 260 6.82 -0.06 -2.99
N MET A 261 7.12 -0.95 -2.05
CA MET A 261 7.83 -0.55 -0.83
C MET A 261 9.18 0.10 -1.13
N VAL A 262 9.89 -0.42 -2.14
CA VAL A 262 11.16 0.18 -2.59
C VAL A 262 10.90 1.51 -3.26
N VAL A 263 9.90 1.57 -4.15
CA VAL A 263 9.50 2.80 -4.85
C VAL A 263 9.12 3.90 -3.85
N ASP A 264 8.29 3.58 -2.86
CA ASP A 264 7.83 4.53 -1.83
C ASP A 264 8.99 5.09 -1.00
N ASN A 265 9.91 4.22 -0.57
CA ASN A 265 11.08 4.64 0.20
C ASN A 265 12.02 5.53 -0.63
N VAL A 266 12.24 5.18 -1.89
CA VAL A 266 13.06 5.98 -2.82
C VAL A 266 12.42 7.34 -3.05
N MET A 267 11.12 7.38 -3.34
CA MET A 267 10.40 8.63 -3.62
C MET A 267 10.27 9.55 -2.41
N ARG A 268 10.19 8.99 -1.21
CA ARG A 268 10.20 9.78 0.04
C ARG A 268 11.47 10.63 0.19
N VAL A 269 12.62 10.10 -0.28
CA VAL A 269 13.90 10.82 -0.29
C VAL A 269 14.03 11.72 -1.53
N ALA A 270 13.53 11.25 -2.67
CA ALA A 270 13.65 11.96 -3.94
C ALA A 270 12.81 13.25 -3.98
N PHE A 271 11.63 13.29 -3.39
CA PHE A 271 10.73 14.44 -3.45
C PHE A 271 11.35 15.74 -2.91
N PRO A 272 11.94 15.78 -1.69
CA PRO A 272 12.63 16.98 -1.21
C PRO A 272 13.81 17.37 -2.10
N HIS A 273 14.51 16.41 -2.69
CA HIS A 273 15.61 16.66 -3.62
C HIS A 273 15.11 17.32 -4.91
N PHE A 274 14.03 16.82 -5.50
CA PHE A 274 13.41 17.39 -6.68
C PHE A 274 12.91 18.83 -6.43
N SER A 275 12.33 19.07 -5.25
CA SER A 275 11.85 20.42 -4.88
C SER A 275 12.99 21.45 -4.77
N ARG A 276 14.20 21.02 -4.37
CA ARG A 276 15.38 21.91 -4.34
C ARG A 276 15.95 22.21 -5.72
N LEU A 277 15.75 21.31 -6.68
CA LEU A 277 16.22 21.45 -8.05
C LEU A 277 15.22 22.12 -8.99
N GLN A 278 14.09 22.63 -8.48
CA GLN A 278 13.03 23.23 -9.32
C GLN A 278 13.52 24.45 -10.15
N GLU A 279 14.54 25.18 -9.67
CA GLU A 279 15.16 26.31 -10.37
C GLU A 279 16.21 25.89 -11.42
N HIS A 280 16.58 24.61 -11.45
CA HIS A 280 17.55 24.03 -12.39
C HIS A 280 16.90 22.93 -13.22
N PRO A 281 16.05 23.26 -14.23
CA PRO A 281 15.22 22.26 -14.93
C PRO A 281 16.00 21.20 -15.69
N GLU A 282 17.21 21.49 -16.19
CA GLU A 282 18.07 20.53 -16.88
C GLU A 282 18.60 19.46 -15.94
N GLU A 283 19.13 19.88 -14.78
CA GLU A 283 19.62 18.95 -13.76
C GLU A 283 18.47 18.13 -13.17
N LEU A 284 17.33 18.78 -12.90
CA LEU A 284 16.13 18.10 -12.46
C LEU A 284 15.67 17.04 -13.48
N GLY A 285 15.65 17.38 -14.78
CA GLY A 285 15.30 16.45 -15.86
C GLY A 285 16.22 15.24 -15.90
N ARG A 286 17.53 15.43 -15.73
CA ARG A 286 18.54 14.38 -15.67
C ARG A 286 18.31 13.46 -14.47
N GLN A 287 18.12 14.03 -13.26
CA GLN A 287 17.88 13.25 -12.05
C GLN A 287 16.57 12.46 -12.13
N VAL A 288 15.48 13.11 -12.53
CA VAL A 288 14.18 12.45 -12.72
C VAL A 288 14.28 11.29 -13.72
N GLY A 289 14.98 11.47 -14.83
CA GLY A 289 15.27 10.42 -15.81
C GLY A 289 15.96 9.20 -15.19
N LEU A 290 16.97 9.42 -14.30
CA LEU A 290 17.66 8.35 -13.59
C LEU A 290 16.73 7.58 -12.65
N TYR A 291 15.85 8.28 -11.89
CA TYR A 291 14.89 7.64 -11.01
C TYR A 291 13.86 6.84 -11.82
N PHE A 292 13.30 7.38 -12.88
CA PHE A 292 12.42 6.67 -13.78
C PHE A 292 13.06 5.37 -14.27
N ARG A 293 14.25 5.47 -14.83
CA ARG A 293 14.98 4.34 -15.40
C ARG A 293 15.18 3.23 -14.37
N ARG A 294 15.63 3.55 -13.16
CA ARG A 294 15.92 2.57 -12.09
C ARG A 294 14.65 1.91 -11.58
N LEU A 295 13.60 2.68 -11.34
CA LEU A 295 12.35 2.17 -10.81
C LEU A 295 11.55 1.38 -11.85
N LEU A 296 11.55 1.82 -13.12
CA LEU A 296 10.97 1.05 -14.22
C LEU A 296 11.70 -0.30 -14.40
N LEU A 297 13.03 -0.28 -14.35
CA LEU A 297 13.82 -1.51 -14.43
C LEU A 297 13.43 -2.49 -13.31
N LEU A 298 13.33 -2.03 -12.07
CA LEU A 298 12.89 -2.84 -10.93
C LEU A 298 11.52 -3.45 -11.16
N CYS A 299 10.53 -2.65 -11.56
CA CYS A 299 9.16 -3.10 -11.71
C CYS A 299 8.97 -4.01 -12.94
N PHE A 300 9.65 -3.76 -14.05
CA PHE A 300 9.63 -4.66 -15.20
C PHE A 300 10.37 -5.97 -14.92
N ALA A 301 11.48 -5.93 -14.18
CA ALA A 301 12.15 -7.14 -13.74
C ALA A 301 11.23 -8.00 -12.84
N TRP A 302 10.48 -7.36 -11.94
CA TRP A 302 9.48 -8.04 -11.12
C TRP A 302 8.33 -8.63 -11.94
N THR A 303 7.82 -7.88 -12.92
CA THR A 303 6.80 -8.36 -13.86
C THR A 303 7.30 -9.58 -14.61
N PHE A 304 8.51 -9.51 -15.16
CA PHE A 304 9.14 -10.61 -15.86
C PHE A 304 9.33 -11.84 -14.95
N LEU A 305 9.81 -11.63 -13.73
CA LEU A 305 9.94 -12.70 -12.73
C LEU A 305 8.58 -13.33 -12.39
N SER A 306 7.52 -12.52 -12.32
CA SER A 306 6.15 -13.00 -12.08
C SER A 306 5.62 -13.83 -13.24
N ILE A 307 5.99 -13.51 -14.46
CA ILE A 307 5.62 -14.29 -15.66
C ILE A 307 6.39 -15.62 -15.65
N LEU A 308 7.68 -15.58 -15.41
CA LEU A 308 8.58 -16.71 -15.48
C LEU A 308 8.37 -17.71 -14.33
N LEU A 309 8.40 -17.22 -13.10
CA LEU A 309 8.35 -18.04 -11.89
C LEU A 309 6.96 -18.05 -11.24
N GLY A 310 6.00 -17.29 -11.75
CA GLY A 310 4.68 -17.16 -11.12
C GLY A 310 3.96 -18.50 -10.96
N ALA A 311 3.95 -19.34 -11.99
CA ALA A 311 3.29 -20.64 -11.92
C ALA A 311 4.00 -21.60 -10.94
N PRO A 312 5.32 -21.89 -11.05
CA PRO A 312 6.00 -22.77 -10.11
C PRO A 312 5.99 -22.21 -8.67
N MET A 313 6.12 -20.91 -8.50
CA MET A 313 6.04 -20.28 -7.17
C MET A 313 4.64 -20.39 -6.56
N THR A 314 3.58 -20.17 -7.36
CA THR A 314 2.21 -20.33 -6.87
C THR A 314 1.95 -21.77 -6.44
N HIS A 315 2.34 -22.75 -7.25
CA HIS A 315 2.19 -24.17 -6.93
C HIS A 315 2.99 -24.55 -5.66
N LEU A 316 4.27 -24.19 -5.60
CA LEU A 316 5.17 -24.56 -4.53
C LEU A 316 4.85 -23.84 -3.21
N VAL A 317 4.60 -22.53 -3.27
CA VAL A 317 4.44 -21.65 -2.09
C VAL A 317 3.00 -21.59 -1.62
N TYR A 318 2.03 -21.39 -2.55
CA TYR A 318 0.62 -21.13 -2.21
C TYR A 318 -0.34 -22.28 -2.44
N THR A 319 -0.03 -23.25 -3.31
CA THR A 319 -0.86 -24.35 -3.80
C THR A 319 -1.75 -24.02 -5.00
N ASP A 320 -2.26 -25.04 -5.67
CA ASP A 320 -3.07 -24.91 -6.90
C ASP A 320 -4.37 -24.14 -6.74
N LYS A 321 -4.88 -23.99 -5.49
CA LYS A 321 -6.07 -23.18 -5.19
C LYS A 321 -5.95 -21.75 -5.66
N TRP A 322 -4.74 -21.22 -5.80
CA TRP A 322 -4.43 -19.83 -6.19
C TRP A 322 -4.09 -19.66 -7.67
N MET A 323 -3.92 -20.78 -8.40
CA MET A 323 -3.60 -20.75 -9.83
C MET A 323 -4.59 -19.94 -10.69
N PRO A 324 -5.92 -19.94 -10.42
CA PRO A 324 -6.86 -19.12 -11.18
C PRO A 324 -6.58 -17.61 -11.10
N GLY A 325 -5.90 -17.16 -10.04
CA GLY A 325 -5.49 -15.75 -9.86
C GLY A 325 -4.14 -15.39 -10.49
N LEU A 326 -3.41 -16.36 -11.09
CA LEU A 326 -2.05 -16.14 -11.59
C LEU A 326 -1.99 -15.10 -12.70
N LEU A 327 -2.89 -15.17 -13.68
CA LEU A 327 -2.93 -14.18 -14.77
C LEU A 327 -3.23 -12.79 -14.25
N ALA A 328 -4.15 -12.66 -13.29
CA ALA A 328 -4.44 -11.39 -12.65
C ALA A 328 -3.20 -10.82 -11.91
N LEU A 329 -2.39 -11.68 -11.25
CA LEU A 329 -1.12 -11.29 -10.62
C LEU A 329 -0.14 -10.72 -11.66
N GLN A 330 0.03 -11.40 -12.78
CA GLN A 330 0.94 -10.98 -13.86
C GLN A 330 0.50 -9.65 -14.48
N LEU A 331 -0.81 -9.48 -14.71
CA LEU A 331 -1.38 -8.24 -15.22
C LEU A 331 -1.23 -7.08 -14.21
N PHE A 332 -1.46 -7.33 -12.90
CA PHE A 332 -1.21 -6.31 -11.88
C PHE A 332 0.27 -5.95 -11.77
N ALA A 333 1.18 -6.92 -11.90
CA ALA A 333 2.62 -6.64 -11.89
C ALA A 333 3.04 -5.78 -13.09
N PHE A 334 2.47 -6.03 -14.27
CA PHE A 334 2.69 -5.19 -15.45
C PHE A 334 2.09 -3.79 -15.27
N GLY A 335 0.86 -3.70 -14.76
CA GLY A 335 0.22 -2.43 -14.43
C GLY A 335 1.02 -1.60 -13.43
N LEU A 336 1.66 -2.25 -12.45
CA LEU A 336 2.55 -1.58 -11.50
C LEU A 336 3.74 -0.91 -12.18
N ALA A 337 4.37 -1.56 -13.17
CA ALA A 337 5.47 -0.95 -13.91
C ALA A 337 5.03 0.34 -14.63
N LEU A 338 3.80 0.36 -15.16
CA LEU A 338 3.21 1.57 -15.74
C LEU A 338 2.84 2.62 -14.67
N ASP A 339 2.46 2.18 -13.48
CA ASP A 339 2.14 3.06 -12.36
C ASP A 339 3.34 3.83 -11.82
N VAL A 340 4.56 3.32 -12.00
CA VAL A 340 5.79 4.07 -11.69
C VAL A 340 5.83 5.40 -12.45
N VAL A 341 5.34 5.43 -13.71
CA VAL A 341 5.25 6.66 -14.50
C VAL A 341 4.33 7.68 -13.84
N ASN A 342 3.16 7.23 -13.37
CA ASN A 342 2.23 8.09 -12.64
C ASN A 342 2.81 8.57 -11.31
N TRP A 343 3.51 7.71 -10.60
CA TRP A 343 4.05 8.01 -9.28
C TRP A 343 5.22 8.99 -9.35
N VAL A 344 6.28 8.65 -10.07
CA VAL A 344 7.48 9.50 -10.21
C VAL A 344 7.13 10.79 -10.93
N GLY A 345 6.36 10.70 -12.05
CA GLY A 345 5.95 11.87 -12.82
C GLY A 345 5.04 12.81 -12.02
N GLY A 346 4.07 12.26 -11.28
CA GLY A 346 3.16 13.03 -10.43
C GLY A 346 3.90 13.74 -9.29
N MET A 347 4.79 13.03 -8.59
CA MET A 347 5.60 13.65 -7.53
C MET A 347 6.53 14.75 -8.08
N THR A 348 7.16 14.52 -9.23
CA THR A 348 7.99 15.53 -9.88
C THR A 348 7.17 16.73 -10.31
N LEU A 349 5.99 16.49 -10.89
CA LEU A 349 5.07 17.57 -11.30
C LEU A 349 4.59 18.38 -10.09
N ASN A 350 4.35 17.74 -8.95
CA ASN A 350 4.04 18.43 -7.68
C ASN A 350 5.22 19.28 -7.19
N ALA A 351 6.44 18.79 -7.29
CA ALA A 351 7.65 19.51 -6.89
C ALA A 351 7.88 20.79 -7.69
N VAL A 352 7.44 20.81 -8.97
CA VAL A 352 7.53 22.01 -9.84
C VAL A 352 6.23 22.83 -9.93
N GLY A 353 5.35 22.69 -8.93
CA GLY A 353 4.12 23.48 -8.80
C GLY A 353 2.95 23.03 -9.68
N GLY A 354 3.01 21.82 -10.27
CA GLY A 354 1.96 21.24 -11.12
C GLY A 354 0.91 20.43 -10.37
N VAL A 355 0.61 20.76 -9.12
CA VAL A 355 -0.32 20.00 -8.25
C VAL A 355 -1.71 19.81 -8.87
N LYS A 356 -2.24 20.86 -9.54
CA LYS A 356 -3.56 20.80 -10.21
C LYS A 356 -3.57 19.78 -11.34
N ASP A 357 -2.49 19.72 -12.13
CA ASP A 357 -2.36 18.80 -13.24
C ASP A 357 -2.25 17.35 -12.73
N THR A 358 -1.46 17.13 -11.67
CA THR A 358 -1.37 15.82 -11.00
C THR A 358 -2.73 15.38 -10.46
N ALA A 359 -3.44 16.25 -9.75
CA ALA A 359 -4.76 15.94 -9.20
C ALA A 359 -5.76 15.56 -10.31
N LYS A 360 -5.78 16.32 -11.43
CA LYS A 360 -6.61 16.02 -12.60
C LYS A 360 -6.35 14.63 -13.14
N TRP A 361 -5.10 14.27 -13.39
CA TRP A 361 -4.76 12.97 -13.97
C TRP A 361 -4.94 11.80 -13.00
N THR A 362 -4.72 12.02 -11.69
CA THR A 362 -5.03 11.02 -10.65
C THR A 362 -6.54 10.75 -10.59
N LEU A 363 -7.36 11.79 -10.63
CA LEU A 363 -8.81 11.64 -10.67
C LEU A 363 -9.27 10.94 -11.95
N THR A 364 -8.73 11.33 -13.12
CA THR A 364 -9.00 10.67 -14.40
C THR A 364 -8.66 9.18 -14.34
N LYS A 365 -7.49 8.82 -13.80
CA LYS A 365 -7.09 7.43 -13.59
C LYS A 365 -8.10 6.67 -12.74
N SER A 366 -8.53 7.24 -11.61
CA SER A 366 -9.47 6.60 -10.70
C SER A 366 -10.83 6.35 -11.37
N ILE A 367 -11.35 7.35 -12.09
CA ILE A 367 -12.61 7.21 -12.84
C ILE A 367 -12.49 6.13 -13.92
N LEU A 368 -11.43 6.17 -14.74
CA LEU A 368 -11.20 5.18 -15.79
C LEU A 368 -11.02 3.77 -15.21
N ALA A 369 -10.33 3.62 -14.07
CA ALA A 369 -10.13 2.33 -13.41
C ALA A 369 -11.47 1.77 -12.89
N ILE A 370 -12.32 2.60 -12.28
CA ILE A 370 -13.64 2.20 -11.77
C ILE A 370 -14.57 1.81 -12.94
N CYS A 371 -14.76 2.70 -13.91
CA CYS A 371 -15.62 2.44 -15.06
C CYS A 371 -15.12 1.25 -15.89
N GLY A 372 -13.80 1.20 -16.11
CA GLY A 372 -13.16 0.11 -16.82
C GLY A 372 -13.24 -1.22 -16.10
N ALA A 373 -13.21 -1.21 -14.75
CA ALA A 373 -13.37 -2.43 -13.96
C ALA A 373 -14.75 -3.06 -14.13
N PHE A 374 -15.82 -2.26 -14.18
CA PHE A 374 -17.17 -2.76 -14.47
C PHE A 374 -17.25 -3.42 -15.85
N LEU A 375 -16.77 -2.73 -16.89
CA LEU A 375 -16.76 -3.26 -18.24
C LEU A 375 -15.84 -4.48 -18.38
N GLY A 376 -14.63 -4.38 -17.84
CA GLY A 376 -13.63 -5.42 -17.89
C GLY A 376 -14.07 -6.70 -17.19
N LEU A 377 -14.76 -6.57 -16.06
CA LEU A 377 -15.30 -7.70 -15.32
C LEU A 377 -16.32 -8.51 -16.16
N HIS A 378 -17.17 -7.82 -16.92
CA HIS A 378 -18.16 -8.47 -17.78
C HIS A 378 -17.52 -9.16 -18.99
N LEU A 379 -16.43 -8.59 -19.55
CA LEU A 379 -15.78 -9.11 -20.76
C LEU A 379 -14.74 -10.20 -20.45
N TRP A 380 -13.98 -10.05 -19.36
CA TRP A 380 -12.81 -10.90 -19.05
C TRP A 380 -12.81 -11.46 -17.62
N GLY A 381 -13.94 -11.40 -16.91
CA GLY A 381 -14.04 -11.89 -15.54
C GLY A 381 -13.01 -11.22 -14.60
N ILE A 382 -12.39 -12.02 -13.72
CA ILE A 382 -11.41 -11.50 -12.74
C ILE A 382 -10.23 -10.76 -13.37
N ASN A 383 -9.84 -11.10 -14.62
CA ASN A 383 -8.71 -10.49 -15.30
C ASN A 383 -9.05 -9.11 -15.89
N GLY A 384 -10.32 -8.76 -15.99
CA GLY A 384 -10.78 -7.46 -16.49
C GLY A 384 -10.40 -6.29 -15.59
N ILE A 385 -10.34 -6.51 -14.27
CA ILE A 385 -9.98 -5.46 -13.30
C ILE A 385 -8.52 -5.00 -13.48
N PRO A 386 -7.51 -5.89 -13.51
CA PRO A 386 -6.14 -5.46 -13.77
C PRO A 386 -5.96 -4.88 -15.17
N LEU A 387 -6.68 -5.37 -16.20
CA LEU A 387 -6.64 -4.78 -17.54
C LEU A 387 -7.17 -3.34 -17.55
N ALA A 388 -8.27 -3.08 -16.86
CA ALA A 388 -8.79 -1.72 -16.69
C ALA A 388 -7.78 -0.79 -15.99
N SER A 389 -7.10 -1.29 -14.95
CA SER A 389 -6.05 -0.55 -14.25
C SER A 389 -4.87 -0.21 -15.18
N ILE A 390 -4.46 -1.15 -16.06
CA ILE A 390 -3.40 -0.93 -17.06
C ILE A 390 -3.79 0.21 -18.00
N VAL A 391 -4.99 0.17 -18.57
CA VAL A 391 -5.48 1.20 -19.50
C VAL A 391 -5.55 2.57 -18.79
N ALA A 392 -6.10 2.61 -17.57
CA ALA A 392 -6.19 3.83 -16.77
C ALA A 392 -4.80 4.41 -16.48
N SER A 393 -3.82 3.56 -16.14
CA SER A 393 -2.45 3.97 -15.83
C SER A 393 -1.71 4.47 -17.08
N LEU A 394 -1.94 3.88 -18.24
CA LEU A 394 -1.39 4.35 -19.53
C LEU A 394 -1.91 5.74 -19.88
N ILE A 395 -3.23 5.94 -19.81
CA ILE A 395 -3.86 7.22 -20.16
C ILE A 395 -3.39 8.32 -19.19
N SER A 396 -3.44 8.05 -17.88
CA SER A 396 -3.00 9.01 -16.88
C SER A 396 -1.50 9.29 -16.97
N GLY A 397 -0.68 8.25 -17.12
CA GLY A 397 0.77 8.38 -17.23
C GLY A 397 1.21 9.20 -18.44
N THR A 398 0.59 9.00 -19.61
CA THR A 398 0.83 9.83 -20.81
C THR A 398 0.45 11.28 -20.57
N GLY A 399 -0.66 11.53 -19.88
CA GLY A 399 -1.09 12.88 -19.52
C GLY A 399 -0.14 13.58 -18.55
N ILE A 400 0.33 12.88 -17.54
CA ILE A 400 1.34 13.40 -16.59
C ILE A 400 2.65 13.71 -17.32
N LEU A 401 3.15 12.80 -18.16
CA LEU A 401 4.37 13.01 -18.94
C LEU A 401 4.24 14.20 -19.90
N PHE A 402 3.08 14.39 -20.53
CA PHE A 402 2.82 15.54 -21.40
C PHE A 402 2.96 16.88 -20.65
N HIS A 403 2.41 16.98 -19.43
CA HIS A 403 2.53 18.20 -18.61
C HIS A 403 3.93 18.38 -18.04
N LEU A 404 4.59 17.26 -17.69
CA LEU A 404 5.94 17.30 -17.19
C LEU A 404 6.95 17.76 -18.25
N ARG A 405 6.81 17.30 -19.49
CA ARG A 405 7.64 17.74 -20.63
C ARG A 405 7.60 19.26 -20.89
N LYS A 406 6.47 19.91 -20.59
CA LYS A 406 6.33 21.37 -20.76
C LYS A 406 7.15 22.14 -19.73
N ARG A 407 7.54 21.52 -18.64
CA ARG A 407 8.21 22.18 -17.49
C ARG A 407 9.66 21.76 -17.32
N ILE A 408 10.01 20.56 -17.74
CA ILE A 408 11.33 19.95 -17.55
C ILE A 408 11.75 19.27 -18.86
N PRO A 409 13.02 19.47 -19.32
CA PRO A 409 13.56 18.78 -20.48
C PRO A 409 13.82 17.31 -20.12
N ILE A 410 12.92 16.40 -20.49
CA ILE A 410 13.07 14.97 -20.29
C ILE A 410 13.20 14.31 -21.65
N HIS A 411 14.27 13.52 -21.85
CA HIS A 411 14.44 12.69 -23.02
C HIS A 411 13.64 11.39 -22.90
N PHE A 412 12.49 11.32 -23.57
CA PHE A 412 11.56 10.18 -23.50
C PHE A 412 12.17 8.83 -23.89
N PRO A 413 13.04 8.72 -24.90
CA PRO A 413 13.69 7.45 -25.24
C PRO A 413 14.44 6.85 -24.05
N ASP A 414 15.10 7.67 -23.24
CA ASP A 414 15.88 7.22 -22.09
C ASP A 414 15.01 6.60 -21.00
N LEU A 415 13.73 6.96 -20.92
CA LEU A 415 12.79 6.40 -19.95
C LEU A 415 12.43 4.95 -20.25
N TRP A 416 12.22 4.62 -21.54
CA TRP A 416 11.72 3.31 -21.97
C TRP A 416 12.81 2.34 -22.42
N MET A 417 13.99 2.85 -22.83
CA MET A 417 15.10 2.00 -23.26
C MET A 417 15.42 0.84 -22.30
N PRO A 418 15.44 1.01 -20.96
CA PRO A 418 15.71 -0.10 -20.05
C PRO A 418 14.62 -1.16 -19.99
N SER A 419 13.38 -0.81 -20.34
CA SER A 419 12.24 -1.73 -20.34
C SER A 419 12.08 -2.53 -21.62
N ILE A 420 12.67 -2.06 -22.74
CA ILE A 420 12.61 -2.74 -24.05
C ILE A 420 13.05 -4.20 -23.96
N PRO A 421 14.19 -4.57 -23.35
CA PRO A 421 14.60 -5.96 -23.26
C PRO A 421 13.61 -6.85 -22.51
N PHE A 422 12.94 -6.33 -21.46
CA PHE A 422 11.92 -7.08 -20.72
C PHE A 422 10.64 -7.27 -21.54
N LEU A 423 10.27 -6.26 -22.32
CA LEU A 423 9.14 -6.35 -23.26
C LEU A 423 9.44 -7.36 -24.36
N LEU A 424 10.63 -7.31 -24.93
CA LEU A 424 11.09 -8.28 -25.93
C LEU A 424 11.18 -9.70 -25.38
N ALA A 425 11.70 -9.86 -24.17
CA ALA A 425 11.75 -11.15 -23.49
C ALA A 425 10.34 -11.69 -23.18
N GLY A 426 9.42 -10.82 -22.77
CA GLY A 426 8.01 -11.18 -22.58
C GLY A 426 7.34 -11.64 -23.88
N LEU A 427 7.58 -10.92 -24.98
CA LEU A 427 7.10 -11.30 -26.32
C LEU A 427 7.74 -12.62 -26.79
N ALA A 428 9.02 -12.81 -26.58
CA ALA A 428 9.71 -14.05 -26.91
C ALA A 428 9.24 -15.25 -26.07
N TYR A 429 8.68 -15.01 -24.88
CA TYR A 429 8.11 -16.04 -24.03
C TYR A 429 6.68 -16.45 -24.43
N LEU A 430 5.93 -15.60 -25.13
CA LEU A 430 4.55 -15.88 -25.54
C LEU A 430 4.39 -17.21 -26.30
N PRO A 431 5.26 -17.60 -27.29
CA PRO A 431 5.14 -18.89 -27.95
C PRO A 431 5.24 -20.07 -27.01
N PHE A 432 6.14 -20.00 -26.02
CA PHE A 432 6.30 -21.07 -25.01
C PHE A 432 5.09 -21.20 -24.09
N TRP A 433 4.32 -20.13 -23.91
CA TRP A 433 3.05 -20.15 -23.17
C TRP A 433 2.02 -21.06 -23.84
N PHE A 434 1.97 -21.07 -25.17
CA PHE A 434 1.04 -21.90 -25.94
C PHE A 434 1.49 -23.35 -26.11
N LEU A 435 2.80 -23.65 -25.99
CA LEU A 435 3.35 -24.98 -26.15
C LEU A 435 3.12 -25.91 -24.93
N GLY A 436 2.77 -25.39 -23.78
CA GLY A 436 2.43 -26.14 -22.56
C GLY A 436 3.61 -26.85 -21.88
N GLY A 437 3.36 -27.34 -20.62
CA GLY A 437 4.23 -28.28 -19.89
C GLY A 437 5.71 -27.91 -19.78
N GLY A 438 6.58 -28.87 -20.12
CA GLY A 438 8.05 -28.75 -19.95
C GLY A 438 8.72 -27.71 -20.83
N ALA A 439 8.21 -27.49 -22.06
CA ALA A 439 8.74 -26.47 -22.98
C ALA A 439 8.52 -25.06 -22.43
N ARG A 440 7.40 -24.82 -21.77
CA ARG A 440 7.09 -23.57 -21.08
C ARG A 440 8.08 -23.25 -19.95
N LEU A 441 8.40 -24.27 -19.15
CA LEU A 441 9.39 -24.13 -18.06
C LEU A 441 10.80 -23.92 -18.61
N ALA A 442 11.24 -24.72 -19.58
CA ALA A 442 12.58 -24.64 -20.14
C ALA A 442 12.83 -23.31 -20.86
N GLY A 443 11.90 -22.89 -21.72
CA GLY A 443 11.99 -21.59 -22.42
C GLY A 443 11.99 -20.40 -21.46
N GLY A 444 11.15 -20.46 -20.43
CA GLY A 444 11.12 -19.47 -19.36
C GLY A 444 12.44 -19.37 -18.61
N TRP A 445 13.03 -20.49 -18.21
CA TRP A 445 14.32 -20.50 -17.50
C TRP A 445 15.46 -19.94 -18.34
N CYS A 446 15.57 -20.33 -19.63
CA CYS A 446 16.62 -19.83 -20.52
C CYS A 446 16.53 -18.31 -20.71
N ILE A 447 15.33 -17.79 -20.98
CA ILE A 447 15.10 -16.34 -21.16
C ILE A 447 15.32 -15.61 -19.84
N GLY A 448 14.88 -16.18 -18.70
CA GLY A 448 14.99 -15.59 -17.37
C GLY A 448 16.43 -15.44 -16.89
N VAL A 449 17.22 -16.48 -17.00
CA VAL A 449 18.66 -16.46 -16.63
C VAL A 449 19.42 -15.45 -17.49
N GLY A 450 19.15 -15.40 -18.81
CA GLY A 450 19.75 -14.42 -19.71
C GLY A 450 19.41 -12.97 -19.33
N MET A 451 18.15 -12.71 -18.95
CA MET A 451 17.69 -11.38 -18.55
C MET A 451 18.25 -10.96 -17.17
N ILE A 452 18.31 -11.87 -16.20
CA ILE A 452 18.94 -11.60 -14.90
C ILE A 452 20.42 -11.27 -15.08
N GLY A 453 21.13 -12.07 -15.86
CA GLY A 453 22.53 -11.82 -16.18
C GLY A 453 22.76 -10.47 -16.86
N TRP A 454 21.91 -10.11 -17.82
CA TRP A 454 21.99 -8.84 -18.52
C TRP A 454 21.69 -7.65 -17.60
N THR A 455 20.68 -7.74 -16.74
CA THR A 455 20.33 -6.67 -15.79
C THR A 455 21.39 -6.48 -14.72
N ALA A 456 21.98 -7.57 -14.21
CA ALA A 456 23.08 -7.51 -13.26
C ALA A 456 24.34 -6.87 -13.91
N TRP A 457 24.67 -7.26 -15.14
CA TRP A 457 25.80 -6.69 -15.89
C TRP A 457 25.60 -5.20 -16.19
N LYS A 458 24.39 -4.80 -16.62
CA LYS A 458 24.09 -3.39 -16.90
C LYS A 458 24.08 -2.55 -15.63
N GLY A 459 23.50 -3.06 -14.54
CA GLY A 459 23.51 -2.40 -13.23
C GLY A 459 24.95 -2.21 -12.69
N TYR A 460 25.80 -3.23 -12.84
CA TYR A 460 27.22 -3.15 -12.48
C TYR A 460 27.97 -2.08 -13.30
N LYS A 461 27.74 -2.02 -14.63
CA LYS A 461 28.38 -1.05 -15.52
C LYS A 461 27.96 0.40 -15.22
N GLU A 462 26.71 0.63 -14.84
CA GLU A 462 26.20 1.94 -14.44
C GLU A 462 26.72 2.36 -13.07
N PHE A 463 26.89 1.41 -12.14
CA PHE A 463 27.45 1.68 -10.82
C PHE A 463 28.96 1.96 -10.87
N SER A 464 29.69 1.26 -11.74
CA SER A 464 31.14 1.49 -11.95
C SER A 464 31.43 2.78 -12.72
N GLY A 465 30.60 3.13 -13.71
CA GLY A 465 30.71 4.38 -14.47
C GLY A 465 30.45 5.63 -13.63
N GLY A 466 29.50 5.57 -12.66
CA GLY A 466 29.22 6.70 -11.77
C GLY A 466 30.34 6.98 -10.74
N ARG A 467 31.17 6.00 -10.38
CA ARG A 467 32.35 6.22 -9.49
C ARG A 467 33.48 6.96 -10.15
N ILE A 468 33.62 6.91 -11.47
CA ILE A 468 34.69 7.61 -12.20
C ILE A 468 34.32 9.09 -12.35
N ALA A 469 33.04 9.44 -12.50
CA ALA A 469 32.61 10.84 -12.64
C ALA A 469 32.75 11.65 -11.33
N VAL A 470 32.52 11.03 -10.17
CA VAL A 470 32.67 11.72 -8.87
C VAL A 470 34.13 11.95 -8.46
N LYS A 471 35.09 11.16 -8.98
CA LYS A 471 36.54 11.35 -8.67
C LYS A 471 37.19 12.46 -9.48
N THR A 472 36.62 12.87 -10.60
CA THR A 472 37.18 13.94 -11.45
C THR A 472 36.69 15.35 -11.05
N GLU A 473 35.60 15.50 -10.32
CA GLU A 473 35.13 16.81 -9.82
C GLU A 473 35.72 17.23 -8.47
N GLN A 474 36.34 16.31 -7.72
CA GLN A 474 37.03 16.65 -6.45
C GLN A 474 38.54 16.89 -6.57
N GLY A 475 39.09 16.83 -7.79
CA GLY A 475 40.54 16.95 -8.03
C GLY A 475 41.03 18.25 -8.65
N GLY A 476 40.17 19.25 -8.80
CA GLY A 476 40.53 20.48 -9.44
C GLY A 476 40.13 21.72 -8.65
N ASP A 477 40.69 21.98 -7.47
CA ASP A 477 40.83 23.33 -6.87
C ASP A 477 41.59 23.23 -5.53
N LEU A 478 42.89 23.05 -5.63
CA LEU A 478 43.85 23.40 -4.57
C LEU A 478 45.24 23.58 -5.20
N VAL A 479 45.42 24.65 -5.96
CA VAL A 479 46.69 25.38 -6.08
C VAL A 479 46.36 26.74 -6.74
N GLY A 480 46.46 27.82 -5.95
CA GLY A 480 46.36 29.18 -6.42
C GLY A 480 46.11 30.12 -5.26
#